data_519c5cbaa67b16cbcad33669aef8ffb1
#
_entry.id   519c5cbaa67b16cbcad33669aef8ffb1
#
_cell.length_a   1.000
_cell.length_b   1.000
_cell.length_c   1.000
_cell.angle_alpha   90.00
_cell.angle_beta   90.00
_cell.angle_gamma   90.00
#
_symmetry.space_group_name_H-M   'P 1'
#
loop_
_entity.id
_entity.type
_entity.pdbx_description
1 polymer ?
#
loop_
_entity_poly.entity_id
_entity_poly.type
_entity_poly.pdbx_seq_one_letter_code
_entity_poly.pdbx_strand_id
1 'polypeptide(L)'
;RTADSGYLTRRLVDVAQDVIVREEDCGTRLGVQVPIGEESGDKVVLSDLWETSASGRVLATDVKGEDGEVVAEAGSDLTEELTQKLLDAKVTDVKVRSVLTCQTPAGVCAKCYGKSMASGQLVDIGEAVGIVAAQSIGEPGTQLTMRTFHQGGVGGDITGGLPRVQELFEARNPKNRAPIASVDGTVSLSDEGNFWTLTITPDDGSDDVVYEKLSKRQGLAQVRRPMESNPDAMIERSLKDGDHVETGDRLMRGAADPHDVLEVLGRRGVEQHLINEVQAVYRTQGVAIHDKHIEIIIRQMLRRGTVIDAGTTDLLPGNLIDLSEAKQLNAAQVAEGGEPAQLRSEIMGITKASLATESWLSAASFQETTRVLTDAAINKRSDKLIGLKENVIIGKLIPAGTGISRYRNISVKPTEAARNAAYSIPTYGDSIYGDDGFGEFTGASVPLDEDFTF
;
A
#
# COMPACT_ATOMS: atom_id res chain seq x y z
N ARG A 1 -22.27 -6.73 11.48
CA ARG A 1 -20.92 -6.12 11.59
C ARG A 1 -19.79 -7.04 11.13
N THR A 2 -19.84 -8.35 11.41
CA THR A 2 -18.92 -9.31 10.78
C THR A 2 -19.07 -9.31 9.26
N ALA A 3 -20.30 -9.12 8.77
CA ALA A 3 -20.57 -8.96 7.34
C ALA A 3 -19.91 -7.70 6.75
N ASP A 4 -19.87 -6.59 7.50
CA ASP A 4 -19.23 -5.34 7.06
C ASP A 4 -17.71 -5.51 6.90
N SER A 5 -17.07 -6.23 7.84
CA SER A 5 -15.65 -6.58 7.75
C SER A 5 -15.38 -7.50 6.55
N GLY A 6 -16.19 -8.54 6.37
CA GLY A 6 -16.07 -9.44 5.22
C GLY A 6 -16.28 -8.71 3.88
N TYR A 7 -17.22 -7.78 3.82
CA TYR A 7 -17.45 -6.97 2.64
C TYR A 7 -16.29 -5.99 2.35
N LEU A 8 -15.67 -5.39 3.38
CA LEU A 8 -14.47 -4.60 3.20
C LEU A 8 -13.31 -5.45 2.65
N THR A 9 -13.05 -6.61 3.26
CA THR A 9 -12.01 -7.54 2.82
C THR A 9 -12.20 -7.93 1.36
N ARG A 10 -13.44 -8.27 0.94
CA ARG A 10 -13.75 -8.58 -0.47
C ARG A 10 -13.39 -7.43 -1.39
N ARG A 11 -13.77 -6.19 -1.04
CA ARG A 11 -13.44 -5.01 -1.86
C ARG A 11 -11.93 -4.77 -1.96
N LEU A 12 -11.20 -4.96 -0.86
CA LEU A 12 -9.74 -4.85 -0.85
C LEU A 12 -9.09 -5.92 -1.75
N VAL A 13 -9.57 -7.16 -1.70
CA VAL A 13 -9.11 -8.23 -2.62
C VAL A 13 -9.39 -7.85 -4.06
N ASP A 14 -10.58 -7.36 -4.38
CA ASP A 14 -10.97 -7.01 -5.75
C ASP A 14 -10.11 -5.89 -6.34
N VAL A 15 -9.66 -4.92 -5.54
CA VAL A 15 -8.80 -3.83 -6.01
C VAL A 15 -7.33 -4.23 -6.14
N ALA A 16 -6.86 -5.18 -5.31
CA ALA A 16 -5.43 -5.50 -5.20
C ALA A 16 -5.03 -6.83 -5.86
N GLN A 17 -5.96 -7.63 -6.39
CA GLN A 17 -5.72 -8.97 -6.90
C GLN A 17 -4.70 -9.05 -8.05
N ASP A 18 -4.53 -7.99 -8.82
CA ASP A 18 -3.60 -7.90 -9.93
C ASP A 18 -2.17 -7.54 -9.49
N VAL A 19 -1.97 -7.19 -8.21
CA VAL A 19 -0.66 -6.86 -7.65
C VAL A 19 0.09 -8.13 -7.27
N ILE A 20 0.98 -8.54 -8.16
CA ILE A 20 1.82 -9.74 -8.05
C ILE A 20 3.27 -9.31 -8.18
N VAL A 21 4.19 -10.03 -7.53
CA VAL A 21 5.63 -9.82 -7.72
C VAL A 21 6.03 -10.39 -9.08
N ARG A 22 6.48 -9.53 -10.00
CA ARG A 22 6.76 -9.93 -11.39
C ARG A 22 8.23 -9.97 -11.75
N GLU A 23 9.07 -9.20 -11.08
CA GLU A 23 10.49 -9.09 -11.34
C GLU A 23 11.29 -8.94 -10.03
N GLU A 24 12.58 -9.17 -10.08
CA GLU A 24 13.45 -9.07 -8.91
C GLU A 24 13.71 -7.61 -8.53
N ASP A 25 14.04 -6.77 -9.51
CA ASP A 25 14.40 -5.38 -9.27
C ASP A 25 14.00 -4.46 -10.44
N CYS A 26 13.21 -3.44 -10.17
CA CYS A 26 12.85 -2.41 -11.16
C CYS A 26 13.93 -1.31 -11.32
N GLY A 27 15.06 -1.38 -10.61
CA GLY A 27 16.17 -0.45 -10.73
C GLY A 27 15.93 0.97 -10.20
N THR A 28 14.79 1.24 -9.55
CA THR A 28 14.50 2.59 -9.04
C THR A 28 15.39 2.99 -7.87
N ARG A 29 15.80 4.26 -7.81
CA ARG A 29 16.43 4.91 -6.66
C ARG A 29 15.45 5.76 -5.86
N LEU A 30 14.19 5.79 -6.26
CA LEU A 30 13.14 6.46 -5.52
C LEU A 30 12.78 5.64 -4.28
N GLY A 31 12.44 6.32 -3.21
CA GLY A 31 12.08 5.67 -1.95
C GLY A 31 11.20 6.58 -1.10
N VAL A 32 10.76 6.04 0.02
CA VAL A 32 10.02 6.73 1.07
C VAL A 32 10.93 6.87 2.28
N GLN A 33 10.89 8.01 2.93
CA GLN A 33 11.61 8.23 4.19
C GLN A 33 10.82 7.59 5.33
N VAL A 34 11.51 6.83 6.16
CA VAL A 34 10.92 6.09 7.28
C VAL A 34 11.76 6.33 8.52
N PRO A 35 11.16 6.66 9.67
CA PRO A 35 11.86 6.80 10.91
C PRO A 35 12.31 5.42 11.41
N ILE A 36 13.57 5.31 11.82
CA ILE A 36 14.13 4.12 12.47
C ILE A 36 14.48 4.38 13.93
N GLY A 37 14.73 5.64 14.29
CA GLY A 37 15.11 6.03 15.62
C GLY A 37 14.49 7.36 16.05
N GLU A 38 14.42 7.54 17.36
CA GLU A 38 14.00 8.80 18.01
C GLU A 38 15.12 9.31 18.91
N GLU A 39 15.37 10.61 18.85
CA GLU A 39 16.38 11.23 19.69
C GLU A 39 15.92 11.24 21.16
N SER A 40 16.68 10.59 22.02
CA SER A 40 16.46 10.59 23.47
C SER A 40 17.74 11.06 24.19
N GLY A 41 17.87 12.39 24.33
CA GLY A 41 19.07 13.02 24.89
C GLY A 41 20.27 12.86 23.98
N ASP A 42 21.31 12.15 24.44
CA ASP A 42 22.58 11.96 23.71
C ASP A 42 22.60 10.64 22.89
N LYS A 43 21.51 9.90 22.89
CA LYS A 43 21.37 8.60 22.20
C LYS A 43 20.14 8.57 21.32
N VAL A 44 20.24 7.87 20.20
CA VAL A 44 19.11 7.53 19.36
C VAL A 44 18.58 6.16 19.80
N VAL A 45 17.30 6.09 20.10
CA VAL A 45 16.60 4.87 20.53
C VAL A 45 15.75 4.37 19.37
N LEU A 46 15.60 3.06 19.26
CA LEU A 46 14.76 2.44 18.21
C LEU A 46 13.33 3.00 18.29
N SER A 47 12.80 3.43 17.17
CA SER A 47 11.42 3.93 17.08
C SER A 47 10.41 2.80 17.26
N ASP A 48 9.31 3.07 17.97
CA ASP A 48 8.19 2.14 18.12
C ASP A 48 7.53 1.77 16.76
N LEU A 49 7.80 2.57 15.74
CA LEU A 49 7.28 2.36 14.39
C LEU A 49 8.14 1.40 13.55
N TRP A 50 9.34 1.04 14.01
CA TRP A 50 10.29 0.26 13.24
C TRP A 50 9.72 -1.06 12.69
N GLU A 51 9.03 -1.84 13.52
CA GLU A 51 8.45 -3.13 13.09
C GLU A 51 7.43 -2.99 11.96
N THR A 52 6.61 -1.94 12.02
CA THR A 52 5.52 -1.74 11.06
C THR A 52 5.93 -0.97 9.81
N SER A 53 6.94 -0.12 9.91
CA SER A 53 7.31 0.79 8.82
C SER A 53 8.62 0.43 8.12
N ALA A 54 9.66 0.04 8.86
CA ALA A 54 11.03 -0.09 8.36
C ALA A 54 11.48 -1.55 8.21
N SER A 55 11.06 -2.44 9.11
CA SER A 55 11.52 -3.84 9.15
C SER A 55 11.33 -4.57 7.81
N GLY A 56 12.39 -5.26 7.36
CA GLY A 56 12.34 -6.07 6.15
C GLY A 56 12.21 -5.30 4.85
N ARG A 57 12.49 -4.00 4.83
CA ARG A 57 12.61 -3.19 3.61
C ARG A 57 14.05 -3.15 3.12
N VAL A 58 14.22 -2.70 1.88
CA VAL A 58 15.51 -2.53 1.20
C VAL A 58 15.85 -1.05 1.13
N LEU A 59 17.08 -0.67 1.41
CA LEU A 59 17.53 0.71 1.31
C LEU A 59 17.48 1.21 -0.14
N ALA A 60 16.96 2.43 -0.35
CA ALA A 60 16.89 3.06 -1.67
C ALA A 60 18.16 3.83 -2.04
N THR A 61 18.87 4.36 -1.05
CA THR A 61 20.07 5.18 -1.19
C THR A 61 21.09 4.78 -0.13
N ASP A 62 22.35 5.13 -0.36
CA ASP A 62 23.41 4.98 0.63
C ASP A 62 23.08 5.84 1.85
N VAL A 63 23.28 5.27 3.04
CA VAL A 63 23.04 5.95 4.31
C VAL A 63 24.39 6.31 4.90
N LYS A 64 24.55 7.60 5.25
CA LYS A 64 25.74 8.16 5.86
C LYS A 64 25.49 8.47 7.32
N GLY A 65 26.46 8.18 8.17
CA GLY A 65 26.48 8.60 9.57
C GLY A 65 26.79 10.11 9.72
N GLU A 66 26.76 10.60 10.95
CA GLU A 66 27.17 11.98 11.29
C GLU A 66 28.58 12.32 10.79
N ASP A 67 29.50 11.33 10.78
CA ASP A 67 30.88 11.48 10.33
C ASP A 67 31.02 11.56 8.79
N GLY A 68 29.93 11.41 8.05
CA GLY A 68 29.88 11.41 6.59
C GLY A 68 30.34 10.10 5.95
N GLU A 69 30.72 9.08 6.73
CA GLU A 69 31.04 7.75 6.22
C GLU A 69 29.77 6.98 5.83
N VAL A 70 29.86 6.16 4.79
CA VAL A 70 28.77 5.30 4.36
C VAL A 70 28.65 4.12 5.32
N VAL A 71 27.61 4.10 6.13
CA VAL A 71 27.30 3.02 7.08
C VAL A 71 26.59 1.85 6.40
N ALA A 72 25.74 2.15 5.41
CA ALA A 72 24.99 1.15 4.65
C ALA A 72 24.86 1.57 3.18
N GLU A 73 25.03 0.62 2.28
CA GLU A 73 24.91 0.83 0.83
C GLU A 73 23.45 0.65 0.35
N ALA A 74 23.11 1.35 -0.74
CA ALA A 74 21.82 1.17 -1.42
C ALA A 74 21.64 -0.30 -1.86
N GLY A 75 20.43 -0.82 -1.66
CA GLY A 75 20.10 -2.21 -1.97
C GLY A 75 20.35 -3.20 -0.83
N SER A 76 20.87 -2.74 0.30
CA SER A 76 21.00 -3.57 1.50
C SER A 76 19.65 -3.77 2.18
N ASP A 77 19.43 -4.96 2.73
CA ASP A 77 18.24 -5.26 3.51
C ASP A 77 18.32 -4.63 4.90
N LEU A 78 17.29 -3.94 5.32
CA LEU A 78 17.20 -3.36 6.64
C LEU A 78 16.89 -4.46 7.67
N THR A 79 17.97 -5.02 8.25
CA THR A 79 17.91 -6.02 9.33
C THR A 79 18.07 -5.35 10.70
N GLU A 80 17.73 -6.04 11.77
CA GLU A 80 17.93 -5.55 13.14
C GLU A 80 19.41 -5.17 13.41
N GLU A 81 20.35 -6.01 12.94
CA GLU A 81 21.79 -5.77 13.09
C GLU A 81 22.25 -4.50 12.35
N LEU A 82 21.74 -4.30 11.12
CA LEU A 82 22.04 -3.09 10.36
C LEU A 82 21.40 -1.86 10.99
N THR A 83 20.15 -1.99 11.46
CA THR A 83 19.46 -0.92 12.15
C THR A 83 20.20 -0.48 13.41
N GLN A 84 20.71 -1.43 14.21
CA GLN A 84 21.50 -1.08 15.40
C GLN A 84 22.78 -0.29 15.04
N LYS A 85 23.46 -0.68 13.96
CA LYS A 85 24.65 0.08 13.47
C LYS A 85 24.28 1.49 13.01
N LEU A 86 23.11 1.67 12.39
CA LEU A 86 22.61 2.98 11.97
C LEU A 86 22.26 3.87 13.18
N LEU A 87 21.64 3.28 14.22
CA LEU A 87 21.33 4.00 15.46
C LEU A 87 22.60 4.40 16.19
N ASP A 88 23.62 3.53 16.23
CA ASP A 88 24.93 3.84 16.81
C ASP A 88 25.64 4.98 16.06
N ALA A 89 25.38 5.10 14.74
CA ALA A 89 25.84 6.21 13.89
C ALA A 89 24.92 7.44 13.93
N LYS A 90 23.96 7.48 14.88
CA LYS A 90 22.97 8.55 15.11
C LYS A 90 22.06 8.89 13.92
N VAL A 91 21.77 7.89 13.08
CA VAL A 91 20.81 8.05 12.00
C VAL A 91 19.39 7.85 12.54
N THR A 92 18.52 8.82 12.36
CA THR A 92 17.10 8.77 12.79
C THR A 92 16.17 8.29 11.69
N ASP A 93 16.47 8.64 10.44
CA ASP A 93 15.61 8.39 9.30
C ASP A 93 16.40 7.74 8.16
N VAL A 94 15.76 6.81 7.47
CA VAL A 94 16.35 6.16 6.29
C VAL A 94 15.39 6.21 5.10
N LYS A 95 15.97 6.29 3.91
CA LYS A 95 15.20 6.22 2.68
C LYS A 95 15.15 4.77 2.20
N VAL A 96 13.95 4.17 2.27
CA VAL A 96 13.72 2.78 1.90
C VAL A 96 12.94 2.66 0.60
N ARG A 97 13.11 1.56 -0.11
CA ARG A 97 12.28 1.23 -1.26
C ARG A 97 10.88 0.89 -0.81
N SER A 98 9.88 1.32 -1.57
CA SER A 98 8.48 1.11 -1.29
C SER A 98 7.72 0.69 -2.55
N VAL A 99 6.62 0.01 -2.35
CA VAL A 99 5.69 -0.34 -3.44
C VAL A 99 5.07 0.89 -4.09
N LEU A 100 4.95 2.02 -3.35
CA LEU A 100 4.47 3.29 -3.87
C LEU A 100 5.39 3.90 -4.94
N THR A 101 6.70 3.69 -4.79
CA THR A 101 7.73 4.21 -5.71
C THR A 101 8.19 3.21 -6.75
N CYS A 102 7.66 2.00 -6.73
CA CYS A 102 8.03 0.94 -7.65
C CYS A 102 7.64 1.31 -9.10
N GLN A 103 8.57 1.12 -10.02
CA GLN A 103 8.41 1.47 -11.45
C GLN A 103 7.98 0.28 -12.32
N THR A 104 7.77 -0.90 -11.74
CA THR A 104 7.26 -2.07 -12.45
C THR A 104 5.90 -1.74 -13.09
N PRO A 105 5.72 -1.93 -14.41
CA PRO A 105 4.51 -1.52 -15.13
C PRO A 105 3.24 -2.21 -14.63
N ALA A 106 3.33 -3.50 -14.31
CA ALA A 106 2.22 -4.29 -13.77
C ALA A 106 2.70 -5.05 -12.53
N GLY A 107 2.04 -4.85 -11.39
CA GLY A 107 2.45 -5.45 -10.13
C GLY A 107 3.59 -4.69 -9.44
N VAL A 108 4.49 -5.41 -8.78
CA VAL A 108 5.63 -4.86 -8.02
C VAL A 108 6.88 -5.71 -8.22
N CYS A 109 8.06 -5.16 -7.94
CA CYS A 109 9.30 -5.94 -7.88
C CYS A 109 9.60 -6.41 -6.46
N ALA A 110 10.40 -7.47 -6.33
CA ALA A 110 10.74 -8.09 -5.05
C ALA A 110 11.46 -7.09 -4.11
N LYS A 111 12.44 -6.35 -4.61
CA LYS A 111 13.16 -5.37 -3.79
C LYS A 111 12.30 -4.21 -3.27
N CYS A 112 11.29 -3.75 -4.02
CA CYS A 112 10.38 -2.70 -3.55
C CYS A 112 9.36 -3.21 -2.52
N TYR A 113 8.98 -4.49 -2.59
CA TYR A 113 8.14 -5.12 -1.59
C TYR A 113 8.95 -5.50 -0.33
N GLY A 114 10.19 -5.96 -0.51
CA GLY A 114 11.06 -6.40 0.57
C GLY A 114 10.79 -7.83 1.03
N LYS A 115 11.03 -8.12 2.31
CA LYS A 115 10.86 -9.45 2.90
C LYS A 115 9.40 -9.86 2.99
N SER A 116 9.10 -11.13 2.68
CA SER A 116 7.82 -11.74 3.00
C SER A 116 7.71 -11.96 4.51
N MET A 117 6.61 -11.51 5.12
CA MET A 117 6.39 -11.64 6.57
C MET A 117 6.21 -13.10 7.02
N ALA A 118 5.84 -13.99 6.09
CA ALA A 118 5.66 -15.40 6.38
C ALA A 118 6.98 -16.18 6.41
N SER A 119 7.89 -15.90 5.46
CA SER A 119 9.18 -16.61 5.32
C SER A 119 10.36 -15.90 5.98
N GLY A 120 10.24 -14.60 6.24
CA GLY A 120 11.35 -13.75 6.71
C GLY A 120 12.46 -13.52 5.66
N GLN A 121 12.27 -14.00 4.43
CA GLN A 121 13.19 -13.84 3.31
C GLN A 121 12.62 -12.87 2.29
N LEU A 122 13.46 -12.44 1.34
CA LEU A 122 13.00 -11.64 0.21
C LEU A 122 11.88 -12.38 -0.52
N VAL A 123 10.83 -11.65 -0.87
CA VAL A 123 9.64 -12.21 -1.52
C VAL A 123 9.98 -12.89 -2.85
N ASP A 124 9.39 -14.04 -3.11
CA ASP A 124 9.56 -14.77 -4.36
C ASP A 124 8.77 -14.14 -5.52
N ILE A 125 9.31 -14.29 -6.74
CA ILE A 125 8.59 -13.91 -7.95
C ILE A 125 7.33 -14.77 -8.06
N GLY A 126 6.19 -14.10 -8.27
CA GLY A 126 4.89 -14.75 -8.39
C GLY A 126 4.06 -14.78 -7.13
N GLU A 127 4.54 -14.26 -6.02
CA GLU A 127 3.71 -14.11 -4.84
C GLU A 127 2.62 -13.06 -5.06
N ALA A 128 1.37 -13.42 -4.73
CA ALA A 128 0.20 -12.54 -4.88
C ALA A 128 0.08 -11.60 -3.69
N VAL A 129 1.00 -10.64 -3.60
CA VAL A 129 1.14 -9.71 -2.46
C VAL A 129 -0.07 -8.81 -2.26
N GLY A 130 -0.86 -8.56 -3.31
CA GLY A 130 -2.11 -7.80 -3.19
C GLY A 130 -3.18 -8.55 -2.40
N ILE A 131 -3.30 -9.87 -2.60
CA ILE A 131 -4.21 -10.71 -1.82
C ILE A 131 -3.75 -10.79 -0.36
N VAL A 132 -2.44 -10.99 -0.14
CA VAL A 132 -1.86 -10.98 1.20
C VAL A 132 -2.13 -9.67 1.93
N ALA A 133 -1.96 -8.53 1.25
CA ALA A 133 -2.26 -7.21 1.81
C ALA A 133 -3.74 -7.06 2.19
N ALA A 134 -4.65 -7.42 1.29
CA ALA A 134 -6.09 -7.34 1.55
C ALA A 134 -6.52 -8.22 2.74
N GLN A 135 -5.96 -9.41 2.86
CA GLN A 135 -6.23 -10.33 3.97
C GLN A 135 -5.62 -9.82 5.29
N SER A 136 -4.40 -9.29 5.27
CA SER A 136 -3.73 -8.73 6.45
C SER A 136 -4.45 -7.50 7.03
N ILE A 137 -5.08 -6.70 6.18
CA ILE A 137 -5.92 -5.56 6.58
C ILE A 137 -7.30 -6.02 7.04
N GLY A 138 -7.87 -7.03 6.37
CA GLY A 138 -9.25 -7.50 6.61
C GLY A 138 -9.41 -8.43 7.80
N GLU A 139 -8.41 -9.26 8.11
CA GLU A 139 -8.46 -10.20 9.23
C GLU A 139 -8.75 -9.48 10.56
N PRO A 140 -8.00 -8.44 10.96
CA PRO A 140 -8.27 -7.75 12.22
C PRO A 140 -9.59 -6.94 12.19
N GLY A 141 -10.16 -6.70 11.02
CA GLY A 141 -11.41 -5.93 10.87
C GLY A 141 -12.58 -6.53 11.67
N THR A 142 -12.64 -7.85 11.80
CA THR A 142 -13.65 -8.52 12.64
C THR A 142 -13.45 -8.21 14.12
N GLN A 143 -12.20 -8.14 14.59
CA GLN A 143 -11.88 -7.76 15.97
C GLN A 143 -12.19 -6.28 16.24
N LEU A 144 -11.91 -5.40 15.27
CA LEU A 144 -12.26 -3.98 15.33
C LEU A 144 -13.77 -3.77 15.53
N THR A 145 -14.61 -4.57 14.85
CA THR A 145 -16.06 -4.47 15.01
C THR A 145 -16.56 -4.93 16.38
N MET A 146 -15.91 -5.89 17.01
CA MET A 146 -16.30 -6.40 18.33
C MET A 146 -15.91 -5.45 19.47
N ARG A 147 -14.75 -4.80 19.39
CA ARG A 147 -14.23 -3.89 20.45
C ARG A 147 -14.92 -2.54 20.51
N THR A 148 -15.42 -2.00 19.40
CA THR A 148 -16.15 -0.71 19.38
C THR A 148 -17.46 -0.71 20.19
N PHE A 149 -17.98 -1.89 20.58
CA PHE A 149 -19.14 -1.99 21.47
C PHE A 149 -18.82 -1.65 22.94
N HIS A 150 -17.58 -1.78 23.37
CA HIS A 150 -17.20 -1.62 24.78
C HIS A 150 -16.66 -0.23 25.15
N GLN A 151 -16.38 0.62 24.17
CA GLN A 151 -15.82 1.96 24.38
C GLN A 151 -16.82 3.12 24.16
N GLY A 152 -18.09 2.86 24.05
CA GLY A 152 -19.13 3.86 23.91
C GLY A 152 -19.32 4.67 25.19
N GLY A 153 -18.50 5.68 25.43
CA GLY A 153 -18.66 6.50 26.64
C GLY A 153 -17.71 7.70 26.83
N VAL A 154 -16.73 7.93 26.00
CA VAL A 154 -15.88 9.11 26.13
C VAL A 154 -16.01 9.95 24.86
N GLY A 155 -16.56 11.16 25.02
CA GLY A 155 -16.86 12.07 23.92
C GLY A 155 -15.63 12.44 23.13
N GLY A 156 -15.72 12.27 21.81
CA GLY A 156 -14.69 12.81 20.87
C GLY A 156 -14.71 12.10 19.60
N ASP A 157 -15.00 11.17 19.05
CA ASP A 157 -15.06 10.81 17.61
C ASP A 157 -16.06 9.67 17.34
N ILE A 158 -17.19 10.04 16.75
CA ILE A 158 -18.33 9.13 16.52
C ILE A 158 -18.04 8.09 15.45
N THR A 159 -16.90 8.20 14.76
CA THR A 159 -16.51 7.35 13.61
C THR A 159 -15.24 6.52 13.84
N GLY A 160 -14.96 6.09 15.07
CA GLY A 160 -13.81 5.23 15.38
C GLY A 160 -13.95 3.80 14.81
N GLY A 161 -12.85 3.13 14.61
CA GLY A 161 -12.78 1.72 14.21
C GLY A 161 -13.06 1.46 12.73
N LEU A 162 -13.71 0.33 12.42
CA LEU A 162 -13.92 -0.13 11.04
C LEU A 162 -14.64 0.88 10.13
N PRO A 163 -15.66 1.66 10.59
CA PRO A 163 -16.27 2.68 9.74
C PRO A 163 -15.29 3.75 9.24
N ARG A 164 -14.31 4.14 10.08
CA ARG A 164 -13.27 5.10 9.69
C ARG A 164 -12.32 4.52 8.64
N VAL A 165 -11.92 3.27 8.81
CA VAL A 165 -11.08 2.55 7.82
C VAL A 165 -11.82 2.45 6.47
N GLN A 166 -13.14 2.15 6.51
CA GLN A 166 -13.95 2.14 5.29
C GLN A 166 -14.06 3.52 4.64
N GLU A 167 -14.22 4.58 5.42
CA GLU A 167 -14.28 5.95 4.92
C GLU A 167 -12.96 6.34 4.21
N LEU A 168 -11.82 6.01 4.80
CA LEU A 168 -10.50 6.27 4.23
C LEU A 168 -10.25 5.51 2.92
N PHE A 169 -10.50 4.19 2.91
CA PHE A 169 -10.31 3.40 1.68
C PHE A 169 -11.34 3.69 0.58
N GLU A 170 -12.52 4.18 0.92
CA GLU A 170 -13.47 4.66 -0.08
C GLU A 170 -13.25 6.12 -0.49
N ALA A 171 -12.23 6.79 0.08
CA ALA A 171 -11.94 8.20 -0.15
C ALA A 171 -13.21 9.07 -0.04
N ARG A 172 -14.02 8.82 1.00
CA ARG A 172 -15.25 9.58 1.24
C ARG A 172 -14.94 10.88 1.95
N ASN A 173 -15.70 11.92 1.61
CA ASN A 173 -15.63 13.17 2.35
C ASN A 173 -16.09 12.94 3.80
N PRO A 174 -15.26 13.24 4.80
CA PRO A 174 -15.60 13.05 6.21
C PRO A 174 -16.75 13.99 6.61
N LYS A 175 -17.64 13.50 7.49
CA LYS A 175 -18.76 14.30 8.00
C LYS A 175 -18.31 15.57 8.72
N ASN A 176 -17.21 15.48 9.47
CA ASN A 176 -16.56 16.59 10.16
C ASN A 176 -15.26 16.95 9.42
N ARG A 177 -15.41 17.41 8.16
CA ARG A 177 -14.28 17.84 7.34
C ARG A 177 -13.55 18.98 8.01
N ALA A 178 -12.25 18.83 8.18
CA ALA A 178 -11.35 19.88 8.62
C ALA A 178 -10.67 20.48 7.37
N PRO A 179 -10.90 21.75 7.05
CA PRO A 179 -10.13 22.41 6.01
C PRO A 179 -8.66 22.44 6.40
N ILE A 180 -7.80 22.36 5.40
CA ILE A 180 -6.34 22.40 5.54
C ILE A 180 -5.79 23.69 4.93
N ALA A 181 -4.67 24.17 5.47
CA ALA A 181 -3.98 25.33 4.95
C ALA A 181 -3.41 25.04 3.55
N SER A 182 -3.74 25.85 2.56
CA SER A 182 -3.22 25.72 1.19
C SER A 182 -1.89 26.45 0.97
N VAL A 183 -1.51 27.32 1.88
CA VAL A 183 -0.29 28.14 1.82
C VAL A 183 0.32 28.28 3.23
N ASP A 184 1.63 28.51 3.26
CA ASP A 184 2.33 28.87 4.50
C ASP A 184 2.05 30.31 4.82
N GLY A 185 1.73 30.63 6.08
CA GLY A 185 1.44 32.02 6.44
C GLY A 185 0.89 32.20 7.83
N THR A 186 0.54 33.43 8.12
CA THR A 186 0.00 33.85 9.43
C THR A 186 -1.52 33.87 9.40
N VAL A 187 -2.13 33.26 10.41
CA VAL A 187 -3.58 33.17 10.56
C VAL A 187 -4.16 34.40 11.20
N SER A 188 -5.21 34.97 10.62
CA SER A 188 -6.07 35.98 11.22
C SER A 188 -7.48 35.41 11.41
N LEU A 189 -8.04 35.56 12.60
CA LEU A 189 -9.35 35.04 12.98
C LEU A 189 -10.36 36.17 13.14
N SER A 190 -11.42 36.14 12.32
CA SER A 190 -12.59 37.03 12.45
C SER A 190 -13.79 36.26 13.01
N ASP A 191 -14.47 36.85 13.95
CA ASP A 191 -15.65 36.29 14.64
C ASP A 191 -16.94 36.80 13.98
N GLU A 192 -17.69 35.90 13.34
CA GLU A 192 -18.98 36.21 12.71
C GLU A 192 -20.14 35.46 13.42
N GLY A 193 -20.29 35.67 14.72
CA GLY A 193 -21.38 35.07 15.49
C GLY A 193 -21.25 33.57 15.70
N ASN A 194 -21.91 32.73 14.90
CA ASN A 194 -21.85 31.26 15.00
C ASN A 194 -20.73 30.62 14.19
N PHE A 195 -20.03 31.41 13.38
CA PHE A 195 -18.99 30.96 12.48
C PHE A 195 -17.69 31.77 12.73
N TRP A 196 -16.59 31.17 12.33
CA TRP A 196 -15.33 31.88 12.17
C TRP A 196 -15.05 32.07 10.69
N THR A 197 -14.46 33.19 10.35
CA THR A 197 -13.77 33.42 9.08
C THR A 197 -12.27 33.46 9.40
N LEU A 198 -11.53 32.58 8.77
CA LEU A 198 -10.09 32.43 8.95
C LEU A 198 -9.41 32.89 7.68
N THR A 199 -8.52 33.87 7.79
CA THR A 199 -7.72 34.39 6.70
C THR A 199 -6.26 34.01 6.92
N ILE A 200 -5.62 33.44 5.92
CA ILE A 200 -4.18 33.16 5.94
C ILE A 200 -3.52 34.20 5.04
N THR A 201 -2.64 35.00 5.63
CA THR A 201 -1.77 35.93 4.88
C THR A 201 -0.48 35.20 4.57
N PRO A 202 -0.21 34.91 3.26
CA PRO A 202 0.95 34.13 2.85
C PRO A 202 2.28 34.87 3.10
N ASP A 203 3.32 34.10 3.45
CA ASP A 203 4.67 34.62 3.70
C ASP A 203 5.36 35.11 2.40
N ASP A 204 4.92 34.59 1.25
CA ASP A 204 5.44 34.96 -0.07
C ASP A 204 4.84 36.28 -0.65
N GLY A 205 3.88 36.88 0.07
CA GLY A 205 3.22 38.11 -0.33
C GLY A 205 2.18 37.94 -1.45
N SER A 206 1.70 36.72 -1.70
CA SER A 206 0.56 36.46 -2.57
C SER A 206 -0.75 36.91 -1.92
N ASP A 207 -1.87 36.76 -2.66
CA ASP A 207 -3.19 37.17 -2.17
C ASP A 207 -3.62 36.34 -0.94
N ASP A 208 -4.32 37.01 -0.02
CA ASP A 208 -4.83 36.38 1.20
C ASP A 208 -5.82 35.24 0.86
N VAL A 209 -5.65 34.10 1.51
CA VAL A 209 -6.55 32.96 1.39
C VAL A 209 -7.60 32.97 2.48
N VAL A 210 -8.88 33.06 2.11
CA VAL A 210 -10.00 33.21 3.06
C VAL A 210 -10.81 31.92 3.14
N TYR A 211 -10.97 31.40 4.35
CA TYR A 211 -11.83 30.27 4.69
C TYR A 211 -13.07 30.77 5.44
N GLU A 212 -14.19 30.83 4.75
CA GLU A 212 -15.44 31.35 5.29
C GLU A 212 -16.30 30.27 5.98
N LYS A 213 -17.19 30.68 6.86
CA LYS A 213 -18.27 29.86 7.46
C LYS A 213 -17.78 28.63 8.24
N LEU A 214 -16.65 28.73 8.94
CA LEU A 214 -16.13 27.70 9.79
C LEU A 214 -16.96 27.57 11.07
N SER A 215 -17.56 26.39 11.29
CA SER A 215 -18.48 26.19 12.41
C SER A 215 -17.77 26.21 13.77
N LYS A 216 -18.17 27.10 14.68
CA LYS A 216 -17.63 27.17 16.05
C LYS A 216 -17.84 25.89 16.86
N ARG A 217 -18.87 25.08 16.54
CA ARG A 217 -19.13 23.80 17.21
C ARG A 217 -18.03 22.77 17.00
N GLN A 218 -17.36 22.83 15.86
CA GLN A 218 -16.26 21.92 15.53
C GLN A 218 -15.00 22.26 16.31
N GLY A 219 -14.76 23.54 16.60
CA GLY A 219 -13.57 24.03 17.30
C GLY A 219 -12.35 24.13 16.37
N LEU A 220 -11.42 24.99 16.75
CA LEU A 220 -10.16 25.18 16.03
C LEU A 220 -9.22 23.99 16.25
N ALA A 221 -8.34 23.76 15.28
CA ALA A 221 -7.34 22.70 15.34
C ALA A 221 -6.43 22.86 16.56
N GLN A 222 -5.89 21.75 17.04
CA GLN A 222 -4.83 21.74 18.03
C GLN A 222 -3.49 21.76 17.32
N VAL A 223 -2.65 22.73 17.67
CA VAL A 223 -1.31 22.89 17.11
C VAL A 223 -0.28 22.73 18.23
N ARG A 224 0.84 22.07 17.90
CA ARG A 224 2.00 21.99 18.79
C ARG A 224 2.81 23.27 18.65
N ARG A 225 3.01 23.98 19.75
CA ARG A 225 3.79 25.23 19.82
C ARG A 225 4.71 25.22 21.00
N PRO A 226 5.85 25.94 20.93
CA PRO A 226 6.70 26.18 22.10
C PRO A 226 5.91 26.83 23.20
N MET A 227 6.20 26.44 24.42
CA MET A 227 5.61 27.06 25.61
C MET A 227 6.20 28.46 25.82
N GLU A 228 5.39 29.49 26.06
CA GLU A 228 5.88 30.87 26.29
C GLU A 228 6.89 30.98 27.46
N SER A 229 6.76 30.10 28.45
CA SER A 229 7.65 30.05 29.62
C SER A 229 8.90 29.18 29.45
N ASN A 230 8.90 28.27 28.48
CA ASN A 230 10.03 27.38 28.15
C ASN A 230 9.98 27.01 26.66
N PRO A 231 10.79 27.64 25.78
CA PRO A 231 10.79 27.40 24.34
C PRO A 231 11.12 25.97 23.92
N ASP A 232 11.81 25.19 24.77
CA ASP A 232 12.16 23.79 24.52
C ASP A 232 11.00 22.84 24.82
N ALA A 233 9.96 23.31 25.54
CA ALA A 233 8.78 22.52 25.85
C ALA A 233 7.64 22.80 24.85
N MET A 234 7.23 21.79 24.09
CA MET A 234 6.09 21.89 23.18
C MET A 234 4.77 21.59 23.88
N ILE A 235 3.79 22.45 23.72
CA ILE A 235 2.43 22.25 24.22
C ILE A 235 1.42 22.19 23.09
N GLU A 236 0.40 21.37 23.25
CA GLU A 236 -0.75 21.35 22.35
C GLU A 236 -1.78 22.38 22.79
N ARG A 237 -2.08 23.36 21.97
CA ARG A 237 -3.12 24.34 22.18
C ARG A 237 -3.96 24.60 20.95
N SER A 238 -5.16 25.10 21.13
CA SER A 238 -5.98 25.52 19.97
C SER A 238 -5.31 26.65 19.21
N LEU A 239 -5.46 26.64 17.91
CA LEU A 239 -5.01 27.68 16.99
C LEU A 239 -5.55 29.05 17.45
N LYS A 240 -4.71 30.06 17.41
CA LYS A 240 -5.05 31.44 17.82
C LYS A 240 -4.74 32.40 16.69
N ASP A 241 -5.31 33.59 16.80
CA ASP A 241 -4.99 34.71 15.92
C ASP A 241 -3.49 35.07 16.04
N GLY A 242 -2.85 35.25 14.87
CA GLY A 242 -1.40 35.48 14.78
C GLY A 242 -0.53 34.24 14.78
N ASP A 243 -1.10 33.02 14.83
CA ASP A 243 -0.30 31.80 14.70
C ASP A 243 0.14 31.60 13.25
N HIS A 244 1.38 31.13 13.06
CA HIS A 244 1.88 30.70 11.78
C HIS A 244 1.43 29.26 11.50
N VAL A 245 0.98 28.97 10.28
CA VAL A 245 0.60 27.65 9.81
C VAL A 245 1.40 27.27 8.57
N GLU A 246 1.68 25.98 8.44
CA GLU A 246 2.35 25.42 7.26
C GLU A 246 1.30 24.80 6.32
N THR A 247 1.66 24.71 5.04
CA THR A 247 0.83 24.07 4.02
C THR A 247 0.49 22.64 4.42
N GLY A 248 -0.80 22.33 4.48
CA GLY A 248 -1.29 21.01 4.92
C GLY A 248 -1.71 20.93 6.39
N ASP A 249 -1.44 21.95 7.20
CA ASP A 249 -1.92 22.01 8.57
C ASP A 249 -3.44 22.07 8.62
N ARG A 250 -4.04 21.36 9.58
CA ARG A 250 -5.49 21.42 9.82
C ARG A 250 -5.86 22.73 10.50
N LEU A 251 -6.87 23.40 10.00
CA LEU A 251 -7.35 24.67 10.56
C LEU A 251 -8.45 24.45 11.61
N MET A 252 -9.20 23.35 11.49
CA MET A 252 -10.29 22.98 12.38
C MET A 252 -10.07 21.57 12.96
N ARG A 253 -10.77 21.26 14.07
CA ARG A 253 -10.82 19.87 14.57
C ARG A 253 -11.61 19.01 13.59
N GLY A 254 -11.15 17.79 13.37
CA GLY A 254 -11.80 16.83 12.48
C GLY A 254 -10.83 16.12 11.58
N ALA A 255 -11.37 15.41 10.60
CA ALA A 255 -10.59 14.66 9.65
C ALA A 255 -10.32 15.50 8.39
N ALA A 256 -9.10 15.49 7.88
CA ALA A 256 -8.79 16.06 6.58
C ALA A 256 -9.43 15.21 5.45
N ASP A 257 -9.90 15.89 4.41
CA ASP A 257 -10.42 15.23 3.21
C ASP A 257 -9.24 14.75 2.35
N PRO A 258 -9.14 13.46 2.00
CA PRO A 258 -8.07 12.98 1.14
C PRO A 258 -7.98 13.71 -0.22
N HIS A 259 -9.08 14.23 -0.73
CA HIS A 259 -9.09 15.01 -1.98
C HIS A 259 -8.39 16.36 -1.81
N ASP A 260 -8.64 17.06 -0.68
CA ASP A 260 -7.96 18.32 -0.38
C ASP A 260 -6.46 18.09 -0.16
N VAL A 261 -6.12 17.02 0.57
CA VAL A 261 -4.72 16.64 0.81
C VAL A 261 -4.00 16.36 -0.52
N LEU A 262 -4.67 15.71 -1.48
CA LEU A 262 -4.10 15.48 -2.81
C LEU A 262 -3.89 16.78 -3.58
N GLU A 263 -4.82 17.74 -3.47
CA GLU A 263 -4.74 19.03 -4.16
C GLU A 263 -3.64 19.91 -3.57
N VAL A 264 -3.51 19.97 -2.25
CA VAL A 264 -2.59 20.86 -1.53
C VAL A 264 -1.19 20.25 -1.41
N LEU A 265 -1.08 19.01 -0.90
CA LEU A 265 0.20 18.36 -0.62
C LEU A 265 0.66 17.42 -1.74
N GLY A 266 -0.17 17.25 -2.76
CA GLY A 266 0.12 16.36 -3.88
C GLY A 266 0.09 14.88 -3.51
N ARG A 267 0.56 14.04 -4.44
CA ARG A 267 0.48 12.59 -4.34
C ARG A 267 1.18 12.04 -3.08
N ARG A 268 2.37 12.54 -2.76
CA ARG A 268 3.14 12.07 -1.60
C ARG A 268 2.46 12.40 -0.29
N GLY A 269 1.90 13.60 -0.17
CA GLY A 269 1.17 14.01 1.01
C GLY A 269 -0.04 13.12 1.28
N VAL A 270 -0.84 12.80 0.26
CA VAL A 270 -2.01 11.92 0.45
C VAL A 270 -1.61 10.47 0.74
N GLU A 271 -0.53 9.94 0.14
CA GLU A 271 0.01 8.61 0.44
C GLU A 271 0.35 8.51 1.93
N GLN A 272 1.12 9.46 2.45
CA GLN A 272 1.51 9.48 3.86
C GLN A 272 0.32 9.72 4.80
N HIS A 273 -0.57 10.64 4.45
CA HIS A 273 -1.78 10.92 5.20
C HIS A 273 -2.64 9.67 5.39
N LEU A 274 -2.92 8.94 4.30
CA LEU A 274 -3.74 7.73 4.35
C LEU A 274 -3.08 6.62 5.17
N ILE A 275 -1.76 6.41 5.03
CA ILE A 275 -1.03 5.43 5.84
C ILE A 275 -1.18 5.76 7.32
N ASN A 276 -0.88 7.00 7.70
CA ASN A 276 -0.93 7.44 9.09
C ASN A 276 -2.33 7.32 9.70
N GLU A 277 -3.37 7.76 8.98
CA GLU A 277 -4.76 7.68 9.45
C GLU A 277 -5.25 6.23 9.60
N VAL A 278 -4.93 5.34 8.64
CA VAL A 278 -5.28 3.92 8.74
C VAL A 278 -4.53 3.27 9.90
N GLN A 279 -3.22 3.49 10.00
CA GLN A 279 -2.40 2.96 11.08
C GLN A 279 -2.88 3.45 12.45
N ALA A 280 -3.26 4.72 12.59
CA ALA A 280 -3.79 5.27 13.84
C ALA A 280 -5.01 4.46 14.32
N VAL A 281 -5.94 4.10 13.41
CA VAL A 281 -7.10 3.28 13.77
C VAL A 281 -6.70 1.90 14.26
N TYR A 282 -5.76 1.22 13.58
CA TYR A 282 -5.33 -0.13 13.97
C TYR A 282 -4.50 -0.12 15.26
N ARG A 283 -3.60 0.85 15.43
CA ARG A 283 -2.77 1.00 16.65
C ARG A 283 -3.62 1.26 17.89
N THR A 284 -4.67 2.08 17.80
CA THR A 284 -5.58 2.32 18.94
C THR A 284 -6.28 1.04 19.40
N GLN A 285 -6.35 0.02 18.56
CA GLN A 285 -6.91 -1.30 18.89
C GLN A 285 -5.83 -2.34 19.25
N GLY A 286 -4.56 -1.95 19.29
CA GLY A 286 -3.44 -2.83 19.59
C GLY A 286 -3.13 -3.83 18.47
N VAL A 287 -3.45 -3.49 17.23
CA VAL A 287 -3.17 -4.32 16.06
C VAL A 287 -2.01 -3.70 15.28
N ALA A 288 -0.95 -4.45 15.08
CA ALA A 288 0.18 -4.06 14.25
C ALA A 288 0.00 -4.61 12.82
N ILE A 289 -0.01 -3.71 11.84
CA ILE A 289 -0.05 -4.05 10.41
C ILE A 289 1.17 -3.38 9.77
N HIS A 290 1.90 -4.10 8.92
CA HIS A 290 3.03 -3.50 8.22
C HIS A 290 2.54 -2.54 7.14
N ASP A 291 3.14 -1.36 7.04
CA ASP A 291 2.74 -0.27 6.13
C ASP A 291 2.67 -0.70 4.67
N LYS A 292 3.55 -1.62 4.22
CA LYS A 292 3.55 -2.11 2.83
C LYS A 292 2.21 -2.68 2.37
N HIS A 293 1.43 -3.27 3.28
CA HIS A 293 0.10 -3.78 2.94
C HIS A 293 -0.89 -2.65 2.66
N ILE A 294 -0.82 -1.58 3.44
CA ILE A 294 -1.62 -0.37 3.24
C ILE A 294 -1.16 0.36 1.98
N GLU A 295 0.16 0.46 1.76
CA GLU A 295 0.77 1.07 0.57
C GLU A 295 0.30 0.43 -0.73
N ILE A 296 0.14 -0.91 -0.78
CA ILE A 296 -0.38 -1.61 -1.95
C ILE A 296 -1.78 -1.13 -2.31
N ILE A 297 -2.67 -1.00 -1.32
CA ILE A 297 -4.04 -0.54 -1.55
C ILE A 297 -4.04 0.93 -2.00
N ILE A 298 -3.28 1.80 -1.33
CA ILE A 298 -3.18 3.22 -1.68
C ILE A 298 -2.62 3.40 -3.09
N ARG A 299 -1.61 2.60 -3.47
CA ARG A 299 -1.09 2.60 -4.85
C ARG A 299 -2.18 2.34 -5.88
N GLN A 300 -3.08 1.40 -5.61
CA GLN A 300 -4.21 1.11 -6.50
C GLN A 300 -5.26 2.22 -6.50
N MET A 301 -5.49 2.89 -5.36
CA MET A 301 -6.37 4.05 -5.28
C MET A 301 -5.87 5.26 -6.08
N LEU A 302 -4.55 5.41 -6.21
CA LEU A 302 -3.86 6.51 -6.91
C LEU A 302 -3.31 6.10 -8.29
N ARG A 303 -3.74 4.97 -8.81
CA ARG A 303 -3.23 4.40 -10.07
C ARG A 303 -3.64 5.22 -11.29
N ARG A 304 -4.76 5.92 -11.23
CA ARG A 304 -5.36 6.62 -12.37
C ARG A 304 -5.27 8.13 -12.27
N GLY A 305 -5.32 8.76 -13.42
CA GLY A 305 -5.41 10.20 -13.56
C GLY A 305 -6.33 10.59 -14.70
N THR A 306 -6.85 11.81 -14.62
CA THR A 306 -7.67 12.41 -15.68
C THR A 306 -6.79 13.21 -16.61
N VAL A 307 -7.00 13.04 -17.91
CA VAL A 307 -6.32 13.80 -18.95
C VAL A 307 -6.88 15.22 -18.95
N ILE A 308 -6.03 16.23 -18.71
CA ILE A 308 -6.39 17.65 -18.79
C ILE A 308 -6.20 18.12 -20.22
N ASP A 309 -4.99 17.89 -20.76
CA ASP A 309 -4.61 18.24 -22.12
C ASP A 309 -3.95 17.03 -22.79
N ALA A 310 -4.36 16.75 -24.01
CA ALA A 310 -3.86 15.60 -24.76
C ALA A 310 -2.47 15.83 -25.37
N GLY A 311 -2.03 17.10 -25.52
CA GLY A 311 -0.83 17.42 -26.29
C GLY A 311 -0.92 16.86 -27.71
N THR A 312 0.14 16.16 -28.15
CA THR A 312 0.18 15.46 -29.46
C THR A 312 -0.22 13.97 -29.36
N THR A 313 -0.67 13.50 -28.19
CA THR A 313 -1.09 12.11 -28.00
C THR A 313 -2.53 11.87 -28.48
N ASP A 314 -2.89 10.61 -28.77
CA ASP A 314 -4.26 10.22 -29.15
C ASP A 314 -5.23 10.15 -27.95
N LEU A 315 -4.86 10.71 -26.80
CA LEU A 315 -5.68 10.70 -25.59
C LEU A 315 -6.80 11.73 -25.70
N LEU A 316 -7.95 11.40 -25.12
CA LEU A 316 -9.08 12.33 -25.07
C LEU A 316 -9.10 13.09 -23.74
N PRO A 317 -9.19 14.42 -23.74
CA PRO A 317 -9.37 15.22 -22.53
C PRO A 317 -10.59 14.77 -21.73
N GLY A 318 -10.46 14.71 -20.41
CA GLY A 318 -11.50 14.22 -19.49
C GLY A 318 -11.55 12.70 -19.30
N ASN A 319 -10.80 11.91 -20.06
CA ASN A 319 -10.74 10.46 -19.86
C ASN A 319 -9.82 10.09 -18.70
N LEU A 320 -10.21 9.00 -18.00
CA LEU A 320 -9.39 8.36 -16.97
C LEU A 320 -8.43 7.35 -17.62
N ILE A 321 -7.13 7.52 -17.39
CA ILE A 321 -6.07 6.62 -17.88
C ILE A 321 -5.20 6.14 -16.72
N ASP A 322 -4.55 4.98 -16.90
CA ASP A 322 -3.52 4.52 -15.98
C ASP A 322 -2.26 5.40 -16.10
N LEU A 323 -1.78 5.90 -14.96
CA LEU A 323 -0.63 6.82 -14.92
C LEU A 323 0.67 6.16 -15.42
N SER A 324 0.81 4.84 -15.32
CA SER A 324 1.99 4.13 -15.83
C SER A 324 1.94 4.01 -17.35
N GLU A 325 0.76 3.74 -17.91
CA GLU A 325 0.54 3.73 -19.37
C GLU A 325 0.74 5.12 -19.97
N ALA A 326 0.15 6.14 -19.33
CA ALA A 326 0.31 7.53 -19.77
C ALA A 326 1.78 8.00 -19.75
N LYS A 327 2.57 7.57 -18.73
CA LYS A 327 4.01 7.85 -18.72
C LYS A 327 4.76 7.22 -19.89
N GLN A 328 4.40 5.99 -20.26
CA GLN A 328 5.01 5.31 -21.41
C GLN A 328 4.64 6.02 -22.72
N LEU A 329 3.36 6.39 -22.89
CA LEU A 329 2.90 7.15 -24.05
C LEU A 329 3.60 8.51 -24.14
N ASN A 330 3.68 9.25 -23.04
CA ASN A 330 4.38 10.54 -23.00
C ASN A 330 5.88 10.39 -23.30
N ALA A 331 6.54 9.35 -22.79
CA ALA A 331 7.94 9.09 -23.11
C ALA A 331 8.16 8.79 -24.59
N ALA A 332 7.26 8.05 -25.24
CA ALA A 332 7.30 7.79 -26.67
C ALA A 332 7.10 9.09 -27.48
N GLN A 333 6.11 9.90 -27.10
CA GLN A 333 5.85 11.18 -27.78
C GLN A 333 7.00 12.19 -27.65
N VAL A 334 7.60 12.28 -26.47
CA VAL A 334 8.78 13.13 -26.25
C VAL A 334 9.98 12.66 -27.09
N ALA A 335 10.15 11.33 -27.24
CA ALA A 335 11.21 10.76 -28.09
C ALA A 335 10.99 11.10 -29.59
N GLU A 336 9.73 11.26 -30.00
CA GLU A 336 9.34 11.68 -31.37
C GLU A 336 9.35 13.23 -31.55
N GLY A 337 9.61 13.98 -30.47
CA GLY A 337 9.63 15.45 -30.47
C GLY A 337 8.25 16.10 -30.36
N GLY A 338 7.23 15.33 -29.92
CA GLY A 338 5.88 15.82 -29.65
C GLY A 338 5.71 16.37 -28.24
N GLU A 339 4.55 16.98 -27.98
CA GLU A 339 4.17 17.50 -26.67
C GLU A 339 3.50 16.39 -25.85
N PRO A 340 3.94 16.17 -24.58
CA PRO A 340 3.35 15.16 -23.71
C PRO A 340 1.96 15.57 -23.22
N ALA A 341 1.08 14.60 -22.97
CA ALA A 341 -0.21 14.84 -22.35
C ALA A 341 -0.06 15.28 -20.89
N GLN A 342 -0.87 16.25 -20.48
CA GLN A 342 -0.96 16.72 -19.10
C GLN A 342 -2.04 15.92 -18.35
N LEU A 343 -1.68 15.42 -17.17
CA LEU A 343 -2.50 14.54 -16.37
C LEU A 343 -2.65 15.10 -14.95
N ARG A 344 -3.86 15.02 -14.41
CA ARG A 344 -4.13 15.25 -12.99
C ARG A 344 -4.35 13.92 -12.29
N SER A 345 -3.54 13.65 -11.26
CA SER A 345 -3.76 12.47 -10.41
C SER A 345 -5.10 12.58 -9.70
N GLU A 346 -5.85 11.49 -9.65
CA GLU A 346 -7.10 11.40 -8.90
C GLU A 346 -7.02 10.29 -7.87
N ILE A 347 -7.61 10.53 -6.70
CA ILE A 347 -7.81 9.50 -5.71
C ILE A 347 -9.19 8.84 -5.94
N MET A 348 -9.19 7.52 -6.04
CA MET A 348 -10.43 6.76 -6.18
C MET A 348 -10.63 5.83 -4.99
N GLY A 349 -11.86 5.81 -4.46
CA GLY A 349 -12.24 4.79 -3.49
C GLY A 349 -12.09 3.37 -4.07
N ILE A 350 -11.83 2.39 -3.21
CA ILE A 350 -11.57 0.99 -3.62
C ILE A 350 -12.69 0.40 -4.48
N THR A 351 -13.96 0.73 -4.20
CA THR A 351 -15.10 0.28 -5.00
C THR A 351 -15.04 0.85 -6.42
N LYS A 352 -14.79 2.16 -6.56
CA LYS A 352 -14.66 2.83 -7.88
C LYS A 352 -13.43 2.31 -8.63
N ALA A 353 -12.31 2.11 -7.93
CA ALA A 353 -11.08 1.59 -8.51
C ALA A 353 -11.26 0.16 -9.06
N SER A 354 -11.98 -0.71 -8.33
CA SER A 354 -12.27 -2.08 -8.77
C SER A 354 -13.16 -2.14 -10.01
N LEU A 355 -14.12 -1.20 -10.16
CA LEU A 355 -14.98 -1.11 -11.35
C LEU A 355 -14.27 -0.45 -12.54
N ALA A 356 -13.31 0.42 -12.27
CA ALA A 356 -12.55 1.13 -13.29
C ALA A 356 -11.35 0.33 -13.84
N THR A 357 -11.19 -0.97 -13.47
CA THR A 357 -10.11 -1.83 -13.96
C THR A 357 -10.16 -2.03 -15.47
N GLU A 358 -9.03 -2.34 -16.10
CA GLU A 358 -8.97 -2.69 -17.53
C GLU A 358 -9.69 -4.00 -17.83
N SER A 359 -9.62 -4.97 -16.90
CA SER A 359 -10.31 -6.25 -17.04
C SER A 359 -11.81 -6.11 -16.79
N TRP A 360 -12.58 -6.17 -17.87
CA TRP A 360 -14.05 -6.15 -17.77
C TRP A 360 -14.62 -7.44 -17.14
N LEU A 361 -13.92 -8.59 -17.27
CA LEU A 361 -14.29 -9.83 -16.60
C LEU A 361 -14.20 -9.69 -15.08
N SER A 362 -13.11 -9.12 -14.59
CA SER A 362 -12.93 -8.86 -13.17
C SER A 362 -13.98 -7.89 -12.64
N ALA A 363 -14.21 -6.77 -13.32
CA ALA A 363 -15.21 -5.79 -12.94
C ALA A 363 -16.64 -6.38 -12.91
N ALA A 364 -17.03 -7.15 -13.93
CA ALA A 364 -18.35 -7.79 -14.03
C ALA A 364 -18.60 -8.80 -12.91
N SER A 365 -17.56 -9.48 -12.44
CA SER A 365 -17.67 -10.44 -11.33
C SER A 365 -17.77 -9.77 -9.95
N PHE A 366 -17.48 -8.47 -9.87
CA PHE A 366 -17.52 -7.72 -8.62
C PHE A 366 -18.89 -7.13 -8.34
N GLN A 367 -19.33 -6.17 -9.13
CA GLN A 367 -20.64 -5.49 -9.02
C GLN A 367 -21.10 -4.99 -10.39
N GLU A 368 -22.38 -4.59 -10.50
CA GLU A 368 -22.97 -3.97 -11.70
C GLU A 368 -22.74 -4.80 -12.98
N THR A 369 -22.86 -6.12 -12.88
CA THR A 369 -22.55 -7.09 -13.95
C THR A 369 -23.14 -6.70 -15.30
N THR A 370 -24.44 -6.37 -15.34
CA THR A 370 -25.14 -6.04 -16.59
C THR A 370 -24.56 -4.77 -17.24
N ARG A 371 -24.30 -3.73 -16.44
CA ARG A 371 -23.74 -2.47 -16.93
C ARG A 371 -22.34 -2.69 -17.53
N VAL A 372 -21.46 -3.38 -16.78
CA VAL A 372 -20.09 -3.65 -17.22
C VAL A 372 -20.06 -4.48 -18.50
N LEU A 373 -20.87 -5.55 -18.58
CA LEU A 373 -20.93 -6.39 -19.79
C LEU A 373 -21.47 -5.62 -21.00
N THR A 374 -22.49 -4.77 -20.79
CA THR A 374 -23.04 -3.93 -21.86
C THR A 374 -22.02 -2.94 -22.38
N ASP A 375 -21.31 -2.23 -21.49
CA ASP A 375 -20.25 -1.30 -21.87
C ASP A 375 -19.10 -1.99 -22.59
N ALA A 376 -18.68 -3.17 -22.13
CA ALA A 376 -17.62 -3.95 -22.77
C ALA A 376 -18.03 -4.41 -24.19
N ALA A 377 -19.28 -4.81 -24.36
CA ALA A 377 -19.82 -5.24 -25.66
C ALA A 377 -19.91 -4.05 -26.65
N ILE A 378 -20.45 -2.92 -26.22
CA ILE A 378 -20.59 -1.72 -27.05
C ILE A 378 -19.23 -1.19 -27.50
N ASN A 379 -18.26 -1.12 -26.56
CA ASN A 379 -16.91 -0.60 -26.81
C ASN A 379 -15.95 -1.64 -27.38
N LYS A 380 -16.41 -2.87 -27.68
CA LYS A 380 -15.59 -3.99 -28.21
C LYS A 380 -14.31 -4.21 -27.39
N ARG A 381 -14.42 -4.14 -26.06
CA ARG A 381 -13.26 -4.27 -25.17
C ARG A 381 -12.73 -5.71 -25.17
N SER A 382 -11.40 -5.84 -25.25
CA SER A 382 -10.68 -7.11 -25.09
C SER A 382 -10.05 -7.17 -23.71
N ASP A 383 -10.09 -8.35 -23.07
CA ASP A 383 -9.47 -8.57 -21.76
C ASP A 383 -8.09 -9.23 -21.95
N LYS A 384 -7.06 -8.62 -21.35
CA LYS A 384 -5.67 -9.09 -21.48
C LYS A 384 -5.36 -10.30 -20.58
N LEU A 385 -6.26 -10.68 -19.66
CA LEU A 385 -6.12 -11.80 -18.72
C LEU A 385 -4.84 -11.71 -17.85
N ILE A 386 -4.51 -10.53 -17.36
CA ILE A 386 -3.28 -10.26 -16.59
C ILE A 386 -3.45 -10.59 -15.10
N GLY A 387 -4.65 -10.42 -14.56
CA GLY A 387 -4.95 -10.63 -13.14
C GLY A 387 -5.30 -12.09 -12.81
N LEU A 388 -5.61 -12.33 -11.54
CA LEU A 388 -5.93 -13.67 -11.05
C LEU A 388 -7.36 -14.09 -11.40
N LYS A 389 -8.32 -13.22 -11.17
CA LYS A 389 -9.75 -13.52 -11.19
C LYS A 389 -10.25 -13.89 -12.58
N GLU A 390 -9.86 -13.15 -13.59
CA GLU A 390 -10.22 -13.42 -14.99
C GLU A 390 -9.69 -14.78 -15.46
N ASN A 391 -8.48 -15.17 -15.06
CA ASN A 391 -7.93 -16.48 -15.37
C ASN A 391 -8.69 -17.61 -14.66
N VAL A 392 -9.08 -17.40 -13.39
CA VAL A 392 -9.91 -18.34 -12.63
C VAL A 392 -11.28 -18.52 -13.29
N ILE A 393 -11.93 -17.43 -13.73
CA ILE A 393 -13.24 -17.48 -14.40
C ILE A 393 -13.18 -18.30 -15.68
N ILE A 394 -12.10 -18.15 -16.48
CA ILE A 394 -11.94 -18.88 -17.75
C ILE A 394 -11.42 -20.30 -17.53
N GLY A 395 -10.94 -20.66 -16.35
CA GLY A 395 -10.35 -21.95 -16.04
C GLY A 395 -8.90 -22.11 -16.50
N LYS A 396 -8.18 -21.00 -16.68
CA LYS A 396 -6.74 -21.01 -16.96
C LYS A 396 -5.92 -20.98 -15.68
N LEU A 397 -4.64 -21.38 -15.76
CA LEU A 397 -3.71 -21.24 -14.65
C LEU A 397 -3.54 -19.75 -14.33
N ILE A 398 -3.56 -19.43 -13.03
CA ILE A 398 -3.35 -18.06 -12.56
C ILE A 398 -1.91 -17.62 -12.80
N PRO A 399 -1.64 -16.33 -13.11
CA PRO A 399 -0.30 -15.80 -13.29
C PRO A 399 0.41 -15.54 -11.96
N ALA A 400 0.27 -16.45 -10.99
CA ALA A 400 0.86 -16.38 -9.66
C ALA A 400 1.27 -17.77 -9.19
N GLY A 401 2.21 -17.86 -8.25
CA GLY A 401 2.72 -19.11 -7.72
C GLY A 401 3.25 -20.03 -8.83
N THR A 402 2.87 -21.30 -8.78
CA THR A 402 3.29 -22.32 -9.76
C THR A 402 2.69 -22.15 -11.17
N GLY A 403 1.69 -21.28 -11.33
CA GLY A 403 1.08 -20.96 -12.62
C GLY A 403 1.91 -20.06 -13.53
N ILE A 404 3.02 -19.49 -13.05
CA ILE A 404 3.90 -18.63 -13.83
C ILE A 404 4.69 -19.47 -14.84
N SER A 405 4.97 -18.88 -16.01
CA SER A 405 5.72 -19.55 -17.09
C SER A 405 7.10 -20.04 -16.65
N ARG A 406 7.74 -19.36 -15.69
CA ARG A 406 9.02 -19.80 -15.11
C ARG A 406 8.97 -21.21 -14.54
N TYR A 407 7.86 -21.58 -13.88
CA TYR A 407 7.71 -22.92 -13.28
C TYR A 407 7.18 -23.98 -14.24
N ARG A 408 6.62 -23.59 -15.37
CA ARG A 408 6.13 -24.56 -16.38
C ARG A 408 7.25 -25.31 -17.11
N ASN A 409 8.43 -24.68 -17.18
CA ASN A 409 9.57 -25.23 -17.92
C ASN A 409 10.56 -25.96 -17.00
N ILE A 410 10.20 -26.20 -15.73
CA ILE A 410 11.04 -26.90 -14.76
C ILE A 410 10.63 -28.37 -14.72
N SER A 411 11.53 -29.26 -15.12
CA SER A 411 11.36 -30.69 -14.89
C SER A 411 12.07 -31.08 -13.58
N VAL A 412 11.30 -31.64 -12.63
CA VAL A 412 11.86 -32.12 -11.37
C VAL A 412 12.33 -33.57 -11.58
N LYS A 413 13.62 -33.82 -11.42
CA LYS A 413 14.19 -35.17 -11.39
C LYS A 413 14.57 -35.53 -9.96
N PRO A 414 14.11 -36.68 -9.45
CA PRO A 414 14.53 -37.12 -8.11
C PRO A 414 16.04 -37.37 -8.08
N THR A 415 16.69 -37.01 -6.98
CA THR A 415 18.10 -37.35 -6.75
C THR A 415 18.26 -38.88 -6.70
N GLU A 416 19.43 -39.38 -7.04
CA GLU A 416 19.70 -40.85 -6.99
C GLU A 416 19.46 -41.41 -5.57
N ALA A 417 19.78 -40.66 -4.52
CA ALA A 417 19.51 -41.05 -3.15
C ALA A 417 17.98 -41.13 -2.87
N ALA A 418 17.20 -40.18 -3.32
CA ALA A 418 15.73 -40.19 -3.17
C ALA A 418 15.10 -41.31 -4.00
N ARG A 419 15.61 -41.56 -5.21
CA ARG A 419 15.17 -42.68 -6.06
C ARG A 419 15.47 -44.01 -5.37
N ASN A 420 16.68 -44.23 -4.88
CA ASN A 420 17.06 -45.43 -4.17
C ASN A 420 16.26 -45.63 -2.86
N ALA A 421 15.99 -44.55 -2.13
CA ALA A 421 15.16 -44.61 -0.93
C ALA A 421 13.68 -44.97 -1.24
N ALA A 422 13.11 -44.45 -2.34
CA ALA A 422 11.75 -44.75 -2.75
C ALA A 422 11.58 -46.19 -3.30
N TYR A 423 12.64 -46.72 -3.94
CA TYR A 423 12.62 -48.08 -4.50
C TYR A 423 13.32 -49.11 -3.63
N SER A 424 13.89 -48.76 -2.49
CA SER A 424 14.32 -49.74 -1.47
C SER A 424 13.06 -50.34 -0.81
N ILE A 425 12.61 -51.43 -1.37
CA ILE A 425 11.63 -52.29 -0.70
C ILE A 425 12.28 -52.71 0.61
N PRO A 426 11.68 -52.50 1.78
CA PRO A 426 12.19 -53.06 3.02
C PRO A 426 12.22 -54.58 2.84
N THR A 427 13.40 -55.15 2.73
CA THR A 427 13.58 -56.58 2.86
C THR A 427 13.22 -56.90 4.31
N TYR A 428 12.01 -57.40 4.53
CA TYR A 428 11.62 -57.95 5.81
C TYR A 428 12.55 -59.13 6.02
N GLY A 429 13.46 -58.96 6.97
CA GLY A 429 14.47 -59.96 7.26
C GLY A 429 13.86 -61.31 7.61
N ASP A 430 14.44 -62.31 6.97
CA ASP A 430 14.34 -63.71 7.32
C ASP A 430 14.56 -63.93 8.81
N SER A 431 13.51 -63.95 9.60
CA SER A 431 13.57 -64.61 10.92
C SER A 431 12.25 -64.64 11.66
N ILE A 432 11.11 -65.05 11.09
CA ILE A 432 9.94 -65.44 11.93
C ILE A 432 9.12 -66.61 11.37
N TYR A 433 9.38 -67.25 10.29
CA TYR A 433 8.68 -68.50 9.99
C TYR A 433 9.62 -69.52 9.35
N GLY A 434 9.74 -70.65 10.09
CA GLY A 434 10.39 -71.83 9.58
C GLY A 434 9.69 -72.40 8.37
N ASP A 435 10.50 -73.05 7.63
CA ASP A 435 10.27 -74.02 6.56
C ASP A 435 8.86 -74.59 6.47
N ASP A 436 8.01 -74.06 5.54
CA ASP A 436 6.97 -74.83 4.86
C ASP A 436 6.50 -74.01 3.67
N GLY A 437 6.72 -74.52 2.48
CA GLY A 437 6.62 -73.95 1.19
C GLY A 437 5.34 -73.19 0.82
N PHE A 438 5.50 -72.02 0.28
CA PHE A 438 4.58 -71.47 -0.70
C PHE A 438 5.33 -70.56 -1.69
N GLY A 439 5.00 -70.76 -2.93
CA GLY A 439 5.50 -70.34 -4.21
C GLY A 439 6.12 -68.95 -4.38
N GLU A 440 7.09 -68.91 -5.26
CA GLU A 440 7.66 -67.74 -5.91
C GLU A 440 6.56 -66.75 -6.41
N PHE A 441 6.44 -65.61 -5.74
CA PHE A 441 5.77 -64.47 -6.30
C PHE A 441 6.82 -63.66 -7.03
N THR A 442 7.00 -63.93 -8.34
CA THR A 442 7.73 -63.03 -9.24
C THR A 442 6.95 -61.73 -9.37
N GLY A 443 7.39 -60.73 -8.66
CA GLY A 443 6.87 -59.36 -8.79
C GLY A 443 7.11 -58.84 -10.22
N ALA A 444 6.03 -58.73 -10.96
CA ALA A 444 6.05 -58.08 -12.28
C ALA A 444 6.44 -56.61 -12.07
N SER A 445 7.62 -56.21 -12.56
CA SER A 445 7.99 -54.83 -12.74
C SER A 445 7.04 -54.22 -13.79
N VAL A 446 6.18 -53.33 -13.37
CA VAL A 446 5.39 -52.51 -14.31
C VAL A 446 6.37 -51.54 -14.96
N PRO A 447 6.55 -51.54 -16.29
CA PRO A 447 7.32 -50.50 -16.97
C PRO A 447 6.55 -49.19 -16.84
N LEU A 448 7.19 -48.19 -16.24
CA LEU A 448 6.71 -46.80 -16.32
C LEU A 448 7.03 -46.29 -17.72
N ASP A 449 6.00 -46.12 -18.54
CA ASP A 449 6.08 -45.43 -19.81
C ASP A 449 6.71 -44.04 -19.64
N GLU A 450 7.69 -43.73 -20.47
CA GLU A 450 8.51 -42.51 -20.43
C GLU A 450 7.75 -41.22 -20.87
N ASP A 451 6.43 -41.30 -21.11
CA ASP A 451 5.63 -40.20 -21.68
C ASP A 451 4.51 -39.71 -20.73
N PHE A 452 4.85 -39.17 -19.57
CA PHE A 452 3.98 -38.23 -18.89
C PHE A 452 4.58 -36.83 -18.97
N THR A 453 4.30 -36.12 -20.04
CA THR A 453 4.40 -34.66 -20.15
C THR A 453 3.11 -34.07 -19.64
N PHE A 454 3.22 -33.29 -18.52
CA PHE A 454 2.19 -32.37 -18.04
C PHE A 454 2.31 -31.00 -18.69
#